data_3cd4f6828b6aa89d88fcaca117036998
#
_entry.id   3cd4f6828b6aa89d88fcaca117036998
#
_cell.length_a   1.000
_cell.length_b   1.000
_cell.length_c   1.000
_cell.angle_alpha   90.00
_cell.angle_beta   90.00
_cell.angle_gamma   90.00
#
_symmetry.space_group_name_H-M   'P 1'
#
loop_
_entity.id
_entity.type
_entity.pdbx_description
1 polymer ?
#
loop_
_entity_poly.entity_id
_entity_poly.type
_entity_poly.pdbx_seq_one_letter_code
_entity_poly.pdbx_strand_id
1 'polypeptide(L)' 'MITVFVNRNGDVLFTYPNVDLCIGDAVRHNGILYLVCRKTFVADGGFYEVLLHESDED' A
#
# COMPACT_ATOMS: atom_id res chain seq x y z
N MET A 1 0.50 10.02 -10.58
CA MET A 1 1.48 9.81 -9.51
C MET A 1 1.43 8.35 -9.10
N ILE A 2 2.59 7.73 -8.97
CA ILE A 2 2.68 6.31 -8.62
C ILE A 2 2.50 6.12 -7.13
N THR A 3 1.83 5.04 -6.75
CA THR A 3 1.74 4.57 -5.38
C THR A 3 2.55 3.29 -5.23
N VAL A 4 3.44 3.27 -4.26
CA VAL A 4 4.29 2.12 -3.95
C VAL A 4 3.72 1.43 -2.72
N PHE A 5 3.40 0.16 -2.84
CA PHE A 5 2.84 -0.62 -1.73
C PHE A 5 3.93 -1.46 -1.09
N VAL A 6 4.11 -1.29 0.21
CA VAL A 6 5.18 -1.93 0.96
C VAL A 6 4.62 -2.71 2.14
N ASN A 7 5.37 -3.72 2.59
CA ASN A 7 5.05 -4.45 3.81
C ASN A 7 5.84 -3.87 5.00
N ARG A 8 5.68 -4.49 6.17
CA ARG A 8 6.35 -4.03 7.39
C ARG A 8 7.86 -4.13 7.34
N ASN A 9 8.39 -5.01 6.51
CA ASN A 9 9.82 -5.19 6.36
C ASN A 9 10.43 -4.16 5.41
N GLY A 10 9.61 -3.32 4.79
CA GLY A 10 10.06 -2.34 3.83
C GLY A 10 10.18 -2.87 2.40
N ASP A 11 9.77 -4.11 2.17
CA ASP A 11 9.80 -4.69 0.82
C ASP A 11 8.67 -4.13 -0.01
N VAL A 12 8.97 -3.82 -1.26
CA VAL A 12 7.96 -3.37 -2.21
C VAL A 12 7.15 -4.58 -2.68
N LEU A 13 5.86 -4.53 -2.44
CA LEU A 13 4.95 -5.60 -2.88
C LEU A 13 4.54 -5.42 -4.34
N PHE A 14 4.12 -4.21 -4.67
CA PHE A 14 3.74 -3.83 -6.03
C PHE A 14 3.59 -2.33 -6.10
N THR A 15 3.43 -1.81 -7.32
CA THR A 15 3.16 -0.40 -7.56
C THR A 15 1.89 -0.26 -8.39
N TYR A 16 1.23 0.88 -8.26
CA TYR A 16 0.03 1.15 -9.03
C TYR A 16 -0.08 2.64 -9.34
N PRO A 17 -0.40 3.02 -10.58
CA PRO A 17 -0.58 4.43 -10.90
C PRO A 17 -1.94 4.93 -10.45
N ASN A 18 -2.00 6.12 -9.91
CA ASN A 18 -3.24 6.88 -9.69
C ASN A 18 -4.31 6.12 -8.90
N VAL A 19 -3.94 5.53 -7.78
CA VAL A 19 -4.90 4.93 -6.87
C VAL A 19 -5.10 5.85 -5.67
N ASP A 20 -6.33 5.98 -5.21
CA ASP A 20 -6.67 6.80 -4.05
C ASP A 20 -7.22 5.89 -2.96
N LEU A 21 -6.44 5.70 -1.92
CA LEU A 21 -6.79 4.83 -0.80
C LEU A 21 -6.69 5.60 0.50
N CYS A 22 -7.54 5.22 1.45
CA CYS A 22 -7.53 5.76 2.80
C CYS A 22 -7.10 4.68 3.79
N ILE A 23 -6.62 5.12 4.95
CA ILE A 23 -6.29 4.20 6.04
C ILE A 23 -7.54 3.42 6.42
N GLY A 24 -7.41 2.11 6.53
CA GLY A 24 -8.53 1.22 6.80
C GLY A 24 -9.13 0.57 5.57
N ASP A 25 -8.80 1.07 4.39
CA ASP A 25 -9.25 0.43 3.15
C ASP A 25 -8.58 -0.93 2.99
N ALA A 26 -9.22 -1.80 2.23
CA ALA A 26 -8.70 -3.13 1.93
C ALA A 26 -8.19 -3.20 0.49
N VAL A 27 -7.10 -3.93 0.30
CA VAL A 27 -6.51 -4.17 -1.02
C VAL A 27 -6.28 -5.66 -1.18
N ARG A 28 -6.74 -6.22 -2.27
CA ARG A 28 -6.47 -7.62 -2.58
C ARG A 28 -5.43 -7.70 -3.70
N HIS A 29 -4.36 -8.44 -3.45
CA HIS A 29 -3.29 -8.61 -4.42
C HIS A 29 -2.81 -10.06 -4.37
N ASN A 30 -2.78 -10.71 -5.52
CA ASN A 30 -2.40 -12.13 -5.65
C ASN A 30 -3.19 -13.04 -4.71
N GLY A 31 -4.48 -12.74 -4.52
CA GLY A 31 -5.34 -13.53 -3.66
C GLY A 31 -5.19 -13.25 -2.17
N ILE A 32 -4.30 -12.35 -1.79
CA ILE A 32 -4.07 -12.01 -0.40
C ILE A 32 -4.75 -10.68 -0.09
N LEU A 33 -5.47 -10.64 1.02
CA LEU A 33 -6.16 -9.43 1.47
C LEU A 33 -5.26 -8.65 2.41
N TYR A 34 -5.08 -7.37 2.10
CA TYR A 34 -4.28 -6.46 2.91
C TYR A 34 -5.15 -5.31 3.40
N LEU A 35 -4.74 -4.72 4.51
CA LEU A 35 -5.32 -3.48 5.02
C LEU A 35 -4.32 -2.36 4.90
N VAL A 36 -4.81 -1.17 4.53
CA VAL A 36 -3.99 0.04 4.46
C VAL A 36 -3.79 0.58 5.87
N CYS A 37 -2.54 0.58 6.32
CA CYS A 37 -2.17 1.01 7.67
C CYS A 37 -1.67 2.43 7.72
N ARG A 38 -0.96 2.86 6.68
CA ARG A 38 -0.37 4.21 6.64
C ARG A 38 -0.16 4.62 5.19
N LYS A 39 -0.37 5.89 4.92
CA LYS A 39 -0.14 6.48 3.62
C LYS A 39 0.84 7.64 3.80
N THR A 40 1.97 7.57 3.13
CA THR A 40 3.03 8.56 3.24
C THR A 40 3.30 9.19 1.88
N PHE A 41 3.31 10.50 1.82
CA PHE A 41 3.77 11.18 0.62
C PHE A 41 5.28 11.35 0.71
N VAL A 42 6.00 10.71 -0.20
CA VAL A 42 7.45 10.81 -0.25
C VAL A 42 7.80 11.95 -1.21
N ALA A 43 7.99 13.13 -0.63
CA ALA A 43 8.21 14.35 -1.41
C ALA A 43 9.49 14.30 -2.23
N ASP A 44 10.52 13.66 -1.70
CA ASP A 44 11.81 13.56 -2.39
C ASP A 44 11.72 12.79 -3.70
N GLY A 45 10.85 11.79 -3.75
CA GLY A 45 10.66 10.98 -4.95
C GLY A 45 9.41 11.33 -5.74
N GLY A 46 8.50 12.10 -5.16
CA GLY A 46 7.25 12.48 -5.81
C GLY A 46 6.27 11.31 -5.96
N PHE A 47 6.16 10.46 -4.95
CA PHE A 47 5.24 9.34 -4.98
C PHE A 47 4.63 9.10 -3.60
N TYR A 48 3.57 8.29 -3.56
CA TYR A 48 2.99 7.83 -2.30
C TYR A 48 3.51 6.45 -1.95
N GLU A 49 3.76 6.24 -0.66
CA GLU A 49 4.11 4.94 -0.12
C GLU A 49 2.99 4.49 0.81
N VAL A 50 2.40 3.34 0.52
CA VAL A 50 1.29 2.80 1.31
C VAL A 50 1.77 1.55 2.03
N LEU A 51 1.69 1.59 3.36
CA LEU A 51 2.04 0.44 4.19
C LEU A 51 0.83 -0.48 4.28
N LEU A 52 1.02 -1.72 3.86
CA LEU A 52 0.00 -2.74 3.92
C LEU A 52 0.30 -3.75 5.02
N HIS A 53 -0.76 -4.20 5.66
CA HIS A 53 -0.70 -5.28 6.64
C HIS A 53 -1.56 -6.42 6.13
N GLU A 54 -0.99 -7.62 6.05
CA GLU A 54 -1.75 -8.78 5.62
C GLU A 54 -2.84 -9.08 6.63
N SER A 55 -4.08 -9.18 6.12
CA SER A 55 -5.23 -9.46 6.97
C SER A 55 -5.36 -10.97 7.20
N ASP A 56 -5.65 -11.36 8.43
CA ASP A 56 -5.91 -12.74 8.78
C ASP A 56 -7.37 -13.14 8.46
N GLU A 57 -8.18 -12.18 8.06
CA GLU A 57 -9.59 -12.43 7.70
C GLU A 57 -9.71 -12.71 6.21
N ASP A 58 -10.50 -13.67 5.88
CA ASP A 58 -10.82 -13.99 4.48
C ASP A 58 -12.08 -13.29 4.03
#